data_ccc9dba9c9e7dbaac865bc597ff9fd7a
#
_entry.id   ccc9dba9c9e7dbaac865bc597ff9fd7a
#
_cell.length_a   1.000
_cell.length_b   1.000
_cell.length_c   1.000
_cell.angle_alpha   90.00
_cell.angle_beta   90.00
_cell.angle_gamma   90.00
#
_symmetry.space_group_name_H-M   'P 1'
#
loop_
_entity.id
_entity.type
_entity.pdbx_description
1 polymer ?
#
loop_
_entity_poly.entity_id
_entity_poly.type
_entity_poly.pdbx_seq_one_letter_code
_entity_poly.pdbx_strand_id
1 'polypeptide(L)'
;MIAYADNPDERMPHVAFVAEGFDPSQPVPVRIHSECMTGDVFGSRRCDCGEQLEASLQIVGQRGGVLVYLRQEGRGIGLINKLKAYNLQDLGLNTAEANTHLGFDVDARQYECAIFILQDLGIDTVELITNNPDKVEALRHSPIAVAARIPLVVEPHDDNRGYLVTKQELMGHLLGL
;
A
#
# COMPACT_ATOMS: atom_id res chain seq x y z
N MET A 1 10.84 -5.87 13.71
CA MET A 1 9.95 -6.50 12.69
C MET A 1 9.11 -7.56 13.37
N ILE A 2 7.80 -7.55 13.13
CA ILE A 2 6.80 -8.46 13.72
C ILE A 2 6.01 -9.09 12.58
N ALA A 3 5.80 -10.41 12.63
CA ALA A 3 5.00 -11.13 11.64
C ALA A 3 3.60 -11.41 12.18
N TYR A 4 2.60 -11.22 11.33
CA TYR A 4 1.18 -11.45 11.64
C TYR A 4 0.64 -12.49 10.66
N ALA A 5 0.20 -13.61 11.18
CA ALA A 5 -0.29 -14.76 10.41
C ALA A 5 -1.64 -15.22 10.94
N ASP A 6 -2.53 -15.64 10.04
CA ASP A 6 -3.84 -16.17 10.41
C ASP A 6 -3.73 -17.57 11.05
N ASN A 7 -2.64 -18.27 10.75
CA ASN A 7 -2.35 -19.59 11.32
C ASN A 7 -0.84 -19.85 11.38
N PRO A 8 -0.36 -20.81 12.22
CA PRO A 8 1.07 -21.07 12.41
C PRO A 8 1.81 -21.56 11.15
N ASP A 9 1.09 -22.11 10.17
CA ASP A 9 1.66 -22.64 8.92
C ASP A 9 1.69 -21.60 7.79
N GLU A 10 1.26 -20.34 8.07
CA GLU A 10 1.26 -19.25 7.10
C GLU A 10 2.69 -18.91 6.65
N ARG A 11 2.98 -19.21 5.39
CA ARG A 11 4.33 -18.99 4.82
C ARG A 11 4.58 -17.55 4.38
N MET A 12 3.53 -16.78 4.22
CA MET A 12 3.57 -15.41 3.69
C MET A 12 2.79 -14.46 4.61
N PRO A 13 3.20 -14.31 5.89
CA PRO A 13 2.50 -13.48 6.85
C PRO A 13 2.56 -12.00 6.47
N HIS A 14 1.62 -11.22 6.97
CA HIS A 14 1.76 -9.77 6.99
C HIS A 14 2.90 -9.37 7.92
N VAL A 15 3.51 -8.21 7.69
CA VAL A 15 4.67 -7.79 8.48
C VAL A 15 4.51 -6.34 8.92
N ALA A 16 4.77 -6.07 10.20
CA ALA A 16 4.97 -4.72 10.71
C ALA A 16 6.45 -4.43 10.94
N PHE A 17 6.94 -3.34 10.37
CA PHE A 17 8.25 -2.75 10.67
C PHE A 17 8.01 -1.62 11.66
N VAL A 18 8.45 -1.81 12.90
CA VAL A 18 8.36 -0.82 13.98
C VAL A 18 9.73 -0.16 14.12
N ALA A 19 9.77 1.16 13.99
CA ALA A 19 11.01 1.92 14.10
C ALA A 19 11.47 2.04 15.55
N GLU A 20 12.76 2.28 15.74
CA GLU A 20 13.30 2.70 17.04
C GLU A 20 12.68 4.07 17.43
N GLY A 21 12.37 4.25 18.69
CA GLY A 21 11.70 5.45 19.18
C GLY A 21 10.18 5.49 18.96
N PHE A 22 9.59 4.37 18.54
CA PHE A 22 8.13 4.22 18.46
C PHE A 22 7.46 4.50 19.81
N ASP A 23 6.48 5.40 19.83
CA ASP A 23 5.69 5.75 21.01
C ASP A 23 4.18 5.77 20.62
N PRO A 24 3.39 4.77 21.03
CA PRO A 24 1.98 4.70 20.71
C PRO A 24 1.11 5.73 21.44
N SER A 25 1.66 6.43 22.43
CA SER A 25 0.94 7.51 23.16
C SER A 25 0.82 8.81 22.33
N GLN A 26 1.54 8.91 21.24
CA GLN A 26 1.51 10.05 20.31
C GLN A 26 0.90 9.65 18.96
N PRO A 27 0.46 10.59 18.12
CA PRO A 27 0.08 10.28 16.75
C PRO A 27 1.25 9.64 15.99
N VAL A 28 1.10 8.39 15.56
CA VAL A 28 2.17 7.59 14.96
C VAL A 28 2.20 7.78 13.45
N PRO A 29 3.36 8.08 12.83
CA PRO A 29 3.52 8.01 11.38
C PRO A 29 3.36 6.57 10.89
N VAL A 30 2.30 6.29 10.13
CA VAL A 30 1.98 4.95 9.65
C VAL A 30 1.93 4.89 8.14
N ARG A 31 2.62 3.91 7.57
CA ARG A 31 2.44 3.48 6.18
C ARG A 31 1.77 2.12 6.14
N ILE A 32 0.64 2.02 5.46
CA ILE A 32 0.07 0.74 5.03
C ILE A 32 0.52 0.50 3.60
N HIS A 33 1.43 -0.44 3.40
CA HIS A 33 1.99 -0.79 2.09
C HIS A 33 1.43 -2.15 1.63
N SER A 34 0.74 -2.15 0.49
CA SER A 34 0.30 -3.40 -0.15
C SER A 34 1.42 -3.90 -1.04
N GLU A 35 1.79 -5.17 -0.86
CA GLU A 35 2.85 -5.84 -1.60
C GLU A 35 2.79 -5.58 -3.12
N CYS A 36 3.95 -5.36 -3.69
CA CYS A 36 4.17 -5.32 -5.12
C CYS A 36 5.55 -5.93 -5.44
N MET A 37 5.64 -7.25 -5.49
CA MET A 37 6.92 -7.97 -5.67
C MET A 37 7.73 -7.44 -6.84
N THR A 38 7.08 -7.09 -7.95
CA THR A 38 7.78 -6.56 -9.12
C THR A 38 8.42 -5.20 -8.87
N GLY A 39 7.75 -4.30 -8.15
CA GLY A 39 8.30 -2.98 -7.78
C GLY A 39 9.23 -3.06 -6.57
N ASP A 40 8.76 -3.71 -5.49
CA ASP A 40 9.43 -3.70 -4.19
C ASP A 40 10.75 -4.50 -4.19
N VAL A 41 10.83 -5.59 -4.99
CA VAL A 41 11.98 -6.51 -4.99
C VAL A 41 12.75 -6.46 -6.29
N PHE A 42 12.06 -6.42 -7.44
CA PHE A 42 12.71 -6.56 -8.75
C PHE A 42 12.92 -5.22 -9.49
N GLY A 43 12.59 -4.10 -8.87
CA GLY A 43 12.85 -2.78 -9.43
C GLY A 43 12.07 -2.48 -10.71
N SER A 44 10.86 -3.04 -10.85
CA SER A 44 10.00 -2.76 -12.00
C SER A 44 9.67 -1.26 -12.08
N ARG A 45 9.89 -0.66 -13.23
CA ARG A 45 9.58 0.73 -13.51
C ARG A 45 8.15 0.96 -14.01
N ARG A 46 7.32 -0.10 -14.13
CA ARG A 46 5.90 0.03 -14.51
C ARG A 46 5.02 0.67 -13.44
N CYS A 47 5.51 0.79 -12.21
CA CYS A 47 4.82 1.39 -11.08
C CYS A 47 5.79 2.18 -10.20
N ASP A 48 5.27 2.86 -9.20
CA ASP A 48 6.00 3.65 -8.21
C ASP A 48 6.17 2.93 -6.85
N CYS A 49 5.87 1.61 -6.78
CA CYS A 49 5.75 0.91 -5.49
C CYS A 49 7.07 0.80 -4.74
N GLY A 50 8.17 0.41 -5.41
CA GLY A 50 9.47 0.31 -4.79
C GLY A 50 9.97 1.64 -4.22
N GLU A 51 9.85 2.72 -5.00
CA GLU A 51 10.21 4.08 -4.59
C GLU A 51 9.35 4.56 -3.40
N GLN A 52 8.05 4.24 -3.42
CA GLN A 52 7.16 4.51 -2.29
C GLN A 52 7.54 3.72 -1.05
N LEU A 53 7.94 2.45 -1.19
CA LEU A 53 8.38 1.62 -0.07
C LEU A 53 9.63 2.21 0.57
N GLU A 54 10.64 2.53 -0.23
CA GLU A 54 11.90 3.12 0.23
C GLU A 54 11.66 4.45 0.95
N ALA A 55 10.95 5.38 0.33
CA ALA A 55 10.64 6.67 0.93
C ALA A 55 9.80 6.54 2.21
N SER A 56 8.86 5.58 2.26
CA SER A 56 8.09 5.29 3.47
C SER A 56 8.95 4.78 4.61
N LEU A 57 9.88 3.85 4.34
CA LEU A 57 10.81 3.32 5.35
C LEU A 57 11.71 4.42 5.91
N GLN A 58 12.16 5.35 5.07
CA GLN A 58 12.93 6.52 5.53
C GLN A 58 12.12 7.41 6.47
N ILE A 59 10.88 7.77 6.10
CA ILE A 59 10.00 8.60 6.94
C ILE A 59 9.71 7.90 8.27
N VAL A 60 9.32 6.63 8.21
CA VAL A 60 9.01 5.80 9.39
C VAL A 60 10.22 5.68 10.31
N GLY A 61 11.41 5.41 9.75
CA GLY A 61 12.64 5.29 10.53
C GLY A 61 13.07 6.60 11.19
N GLN A 62 12.91 7.73 10.52
CA GLN A 62 13.30 9.05 11.07
C GLN A 62 12.33 9.57 12.12
N ARG A 63 11.05 9.19 12.07
CA ARG A 63 9.98 9.75 12.90
C ARG A 63 9.45 8.78 13.96
N GLY A 64 10.06 7.61 14.14
CA GLY A 64 9.60 6.61 15.12
C GLY A 64 8.25 5.99 14.75
N GLY A 65 8.01 5.72 13.48
CA GLY A 65 6.74 5.26 12.96
C GLY A 65 6.65 3.74 12.76
N VAL A 66 5.59 3.33 12.06
CA VAL A 66 5.31 1.93 11.70
C VAL A 66 4.99 1.79 10.23
N LEU A 67 5.58 0.79 9.56
CA LEU A 67 5.18 0.37 8.22
C LEU A 67 4.53 -1.02 8.30
N VAL A 68 3.25 -1.10 7.94
CA VAL A 68 2.51 -2.35 7.81
C VAL A 68 2.59 -2.81 6.34
N TYR A 69 3.26 -3.94 6.11
CA TYR A 69 3.41 -4.55 4.78
C TYR A 69 2.38 -5.67 4.63
N LEU A 70 1.34 -5.41 3.84
CA LEU A 70 0.26 -6.35 3.60
C LEU A 70 0.57 -7.26 2.40
N ARG A 71 0.43 -8.56 2.59
CA ARG A 71 0.60 -9.60 1.56
C ARG A 71 -0.64 -9.68 0.66
N GLN A 72 -0.87 -8.63 -0.13
CA GLN A 72 -2.01 -8.52 -1.06
C GLN A 72 -1.55 -8.00 -2.43
N GLU A 73 -0.71 -8.82 -3.07
CA GLU A 73 -0.12 -8.57 -4.37
C GLU A 73 -1.18 -8.31 -5.46
N GLY A 74 -0.86 -7.40 -6.38
CA GLY A 74 -1.72 -7.12 -7.53
C GLY A 74 -3.08 -6.56 -7.15
N ARG A 75 -3.19 -5.79 -6.06
CA ARG A 75 -4.47 -5.31 -5.48
C ARG A 75 -5.37 -6.46 -5.03
N GLY A 76 -4.78 -7.52 -4.48
CA GLY A 76 -5.50 -8.69 -3.97
C GLY A 76 -5.72 -9.83 -4.97
N ILE A 77 -5.39 -9.65 -6.26
CA ILE A 77 -5.57 -10.70 -7.28
C ILE A 77 -4.37 -11.68 -7.39
N GLY A 78 -3.29 -11.39 -6.69
CA GLY A 78 -2.07 -12.18 -6.67
C GLY A 78 -1.14 -11.97 -7.86
N LEU A 79 0.12 -12.44 -7.73
CA LEU A 79 1.18 -12.21 -8.71
C LEU A 79 0.86 -12.77 -10.09
N ILE A 80 0.33 -13.99 -10.16
CA ILE A 80 0.05 -14.65 -11.45
C ILE A 80 -0.96 -13.82 -12.27
N ASN A 81 -2.05 -13.39 -11.66
CA ASN A 81 -3.07 -12.63 -12.36
C ASN A 81 -2.61 -11.20 -12.68
N LYS A 82 -1.78 -10.61 -11.82
CA LYS A 82 -1.11 -9.34 -12.13
C LYS A 82 -0.23 -9.44 -13.38
N LEU A 83 0.54 -10.53 -13.55
CA LEU A 83 1.35 -10.73 -14.74
C LEU A 83 0.49 -10.95 -16.00
N LYS A 84 -0.66 -11.63 -15.88
CA LYS A 84 -1.65 -11.70 -16.97
C LYS A 84 -2.22 -10.31 -17.31
N ALA A 85 -2.52 -9.50 -16.29
CA ALA A 85 -2.96 -8.11 -16.50
C ALA A 85 -1.90 -7.28 -17.23
N TYR A 86 -0.61 -7.47 -16.92
CA TYR A 86 0.48 -6.81 -17.66
C TYR A 86 0.48 -7.17 -19.15
N ASN A 87 0.24 -8.44 -19.52
CA ASN A 87 0.12 -8.83 -20.91
C ASN A 87 -1.04 -8.12 -21.61
N LEU A 88 -2.18 -7.93 -20.93
CA LEU A 88 -3.31 -7.18 -21.46
C LEU A 88 -3.00 -5.69 -21.59
N GLN A 89 -2.25 -5.12 -20.66
CA GLN A 89 -1.79 -3.73 -20.75
C GLN A 89 -0.84 -3.51 -21.93
N ASP A 90 0.03 -4.48 -22.22
CA ASP A 90 0.90 -4.44 -23.41
C ASP A 90 0.11 -4.50 -24.73
N LEU A 91 -1.15 -4.96 -24.69
CA LEU A 91 -2.11 -4.93 -25.79
C LEU A 91 -2.98 -3.65 -25.80
N GLY A 92 -2.75 -2.71 -24.89
CA GLY A 92 -3.36 -1.39 -24.90
C GLY A 92 -4.49 -1.17 -23.85
N LEU A 93 -4.83 -2.16 -23.01
CA LEU A 93 -5.79 -1.97 -21.93
C LEU A 93 -5.14 -1.15 -20.79
N ASN A 94 -5.94 -0.33 -20.09
CA ASN A 94 -5.48 0.24 -18.83
C ASN A 94 -5.58 -0.77 -17.67
N THR A 95 -5.06 -0.43 -16.49
CA THR A 95 -5.02 -1.35 -15.35
C THR A 95 -6.41 -1.80 -14.88
N ALA A 96 -7.40 -0.90 -14.88
CA ALA A 96 -8.77 -1.22 -14.47
C ALA A 96 -9.44 -2.17 -15.47
N GLU A 97 -9.33 -1.86 -16.76
CA GLU A 97 -9.85 -2.70 -17.85
C GLU A 97 -9.22 -4.09 -17.84
N ALA A 98 -7.90 -4.19 -17.62
CA ALA A 98 -7.21 -5.47 -17.55
C ALA A 98 -7.73 -6.34 -16.40
N ASN A 99 -7.95 -5.77 -15.21
CA ASN A 99 -8.52 -6.50 -14.07
C ASN A 99 -9.95 -6.98 -14.36
N THR A 100 -10.81 -6.10 -14.87
CA THR A 100 -12.20 -6.43 -15.24
C THR A 100 -12.25 -7.51 -16.32
N HIS A 101 -11.37 -7.44 -17.32
CA HIS A 101 -11.26 -8.45 -18.38
C HIS A 101 -10.90 -9.84 -17.82
N LEU A 102 -10.12 -9.89 -16.76
CA LEU A 102 -9.77 -11.13 -16.05
C LEU A 102 -10.85 -11.58 -15.03
N GLY A 103 -11.96 -10.85 -14.88
CA GLY A 103 -13.05 -11.18 -13.98
C GLY A 103 -12.83 -10.73 -12.53
N PHE A 104 -11.92 -9.78 -12.28
CA PHE A 104 -11.64 -9.24 -10.96
C PHE A 104 -12.20 -7.83 -10.79
N ASP A 105 -12.43 -7.45 -9.54
CA ASP A 105 -12.69 -6.06 -9.18
C ASP A 105 -11.49 -5.16 -9.52
N VAL A 106 -11.74 -3.89 -9.73
CA VAL A 106 -10.68 -2.89 -9.99
C VAL A 106 -9.70 -2.83 -8.83
N ASP A 107 -10.21 -2.96 -7.61
CA ASP A 107 -9.42 -3.02 -6.37
C ASP A 107 -10.11 -3.94 -5.36
N ALA A 108 -9.50 -5.09 -5.06
CA ALA A 108 -9.99 -6.08 -4.10
C ALA A 108 -9.23 -6.04 -2.77
N ARG A 109 -8.46 -4.97 -2.50
CA ARG A 109 -7.70 -4.85 -1.24
C ARG A 109 -8.62 -4.64 -0.06
N GLN A 110 -8.23 -5.24 1.06
CA GLN A 110 -8.86 -5.10 2.36
C GLN A 110 -7.86 -4.55 3.37
N TYR A 111 -8.35 -3.81 4.36
CA TYR A 111 -7.48 -3.11 5.32
C TYR A 111 -7.73 -3.52 6.77
N GLU A 112 -8.66 -4.45 7.03
CA GLU A 112 -9.02 -4.96 8.36
C GLU A 112 -7.80 -5.53 9.08
N CYS A 113 -6.94 -6.27 8.34
CA CYS A 113 -5.72 -6.81 8.91
C CYS A 113 -4.73 -5.68 9.33
N ALA A 114 -4.63 -4.60 8.54
CA ALA A 114 -3.82 -3.46 8.95
C ALA A 114 -4.37 -2.79 10.21
N ILE A 115 -5.69 -2.65 10.31
CA ILE A 115 -6.36 -2.09 11.49
C ILE A 115 -6.08 -2.97 12.72
N PHE A 116 -6.21 -4.28 12.59
CA PHE A 116 -5.87 -5.24 13.65
C PHE A 116 -4.42 -5.08 14.12
N ILE A 117 -3.47 -5.02 13.18
CA ILE A 117 -2.04 -4.84 13.47
C ILE A 117 -1.79 -3.54 14.25
N LEU A 118 -2.41 -2.44 13.83
CA LEU A 118 -2.27 -1.16 14.52
C LEU A 118 -2.83 -1.20 15.95
N GLN A 119 -3.97 -1.85 16.15
CA GLN A 119 -4.56 -2.05 17.49
C GLN A 119 -3.67 -2.94 18.37
N ASP A 120 -3.12 -4.03 17.85
CA ASP A 120 -2.18 -4.91 18.58
C ASP A 120 -0.92 -4.18 19.01
N LEU A 121 -0.46 -3.21 18.22
CA LEU A 121 0.65 -2.32 18.58
C LEU A 121 0.27 -1.19 19.54
N GLY A 122 -0.99 -1.11 19.97
CA GLY A 122 -1.51 -0.07 20.87
C GLY A 122 -1.64 1.31 20.21
N ILE A 123 -1.77 1.37 18.88
CA ILE A 123 -1.87 2.62 18.13
C ILE A 123 -3.34 2.99 17.97
N ASP A 124 -3.75 4.09 18.61
CA ASP A 124 -5.10 4.64 18.51
C ASP A 124 -5.18 5.83 17.55
N THR A 125 -4.06 6.49 17.29
CA THR A 125 -4.01 7.70 16.45
C THR A 125 -2.82 7.64 15.47
N VAL A 126 -3.08 7.93 14.19
CA VAL A 126 -2.06 7.86 13.14
C VAL A 126 -1.91 9.17 12.37
N GLU A 127 -0.69 9.43 11.91
CA GLU A 127 -0.41 10.30 10.75
C GLU A 127 -0.20 9.37 9.54
N LEU A 128 -1.22 9.25 8.69
CA LEU A 128 -1.25 8.23 7.64
C LEU A 128 -0.47 8.67 6.40
N ILE A 129 0.60 7.94 6.08
CA ILE A 129 1.44 8.16 4.89
C ILE A 129 0.76 7.52 3.69
N THR A 130 -0.02 8.29 2.94
CA THR A 130 -0.78 7.77 1.80
C THR A 130 -1.22 8.87 0.84
N ASN A 131 -1.42 8.50 -0.45
CA ASN A 131 -2.14 9.29 -1.45
C ASN A 131 -3.46 8.62 -1.84
N ASN A 132 -3.77 7.43 -1.31
CA ASN A 132 -5.01 6.70 -1.57
C ASN A 132 -6.10 7.14 -0.59
N PRO A 133 -7.23 7.72 -1.07
CA PRO A 133 -8.35 8.10 -0.21
C PRO A 133 -9.02 6.89 0.45
N ASP A 134 -9.07 5.72 -0.21
CA ASP A 134 -9.69 4.51 0.36
C ASP A 134 -9.00 4.06 1.65
N LYS A 135 -7.67 4.23 1.75
CA LYS A 135 -6.95 3.91 2.99
C LYS A 135 -7.32 4.86 4.13
N VAL A 136 -7.54 6.13 3.82
CA VAL A 136 -8.00 7.11 4.80
C VAL A 136 -9.41 6.75 5.27
N GLU A 137 -10.29 6.39 4.32
CA GLU A 137 -11.68 6.07 4.60
C GLU A 137 -11.80 4.75 5.39
N ALA A 138 -11.00 3.73 5.06
CA ALA A 138 -10.95 2.49 5.81
C ALA A 138 -10.59 2.71 7.29
N LEU A 139 -9.60 3.58 7.58
CA LEU A 139 -9.26 3.90 8.95
C LEU A 139 -10.34 4.75 9.63
N ARG A 140 -10.99 5.66 8.93
CA ARG A 140 -12.10 6.48 9.48
C ARG A 140 -13.29 5.63 9.93
N HIS A 141 -13.51 4.48 9.31
CA HIS A 141 -14.54 3.51 9.73
C HIS A 141 -14.04 2.49 10.76
N SER A 142 -12.88 2.73 11.37
CA SER A 142 -12.26 1.88 12.37
C SER A 142 -12.07 2.65 13.69
N PRO A 143 -11.66 1.98 14.79
CA PRO A 143 -11.29 2.66 16.02
C PRO A 143 -10.04 3.54 15.93
N ILE A 144 -9.29 3.51 14.83
CA ILE A 144 -8.04 4.26 14.65
C ILE A 144 -8.34 5.68 14.16
N ALA A 145 -7.96 6.69 14.92
CA ALA A 145 -8.10 8.09 14.52
C ALA A 145 -7.02 8.50 13.51
N VAL A 146 -7.41 9.18 12.44
CA VAL A 146 -6.47 9.77 11.48
C VAL A 146 -6.28 11.25 11.80
N ALA A 147 -5.19 11.59 12.52
CA ALA A 147 -4.85 12.96 12.90
C ALA A 147 -4.40 13.80 11.69
N ALA A 148 -3.65 13.19 10.79
CA ALA A 148 -3.16 13.86 9.57
C ALA A 148 -2.92 12.84 8.45
N ARG A 149 -2.92 13.34 7.20
CA ARG A 149 -2.40 12.63 6.04
C ARG A 149 -1.03 13.19 5.67
N ILE A 150 -0.04 12.33 5.53
CA ILE A 150 1.27 12.68 5.00
C ILE A 150 1.30 12.26 3.54
N PRO A 151 1.40 13.19 2.59
CA PRO A 151 1.51 12.85 1.17
C PRO A 151 2.84 12.15 0.89
N LEU A 152 2.82 11.18 -0.01
CA LEU A 152 4.00 10.46 -0.48
C LEU A 152 3.97 10.40 -2.01
N VAL A 153 4.39 11.48 -2.63
CA VAL A 153 4.43 11.59 -4.09
C VAL A 153 5.84 11.29 -4.56
N VAL A 154 5.94 10.35 -5.50
CA VAL A 154 7.17 10.02 -6.23
C VAL A 154 7.11 10.72 -7.58
N GLU A 155 8.23 11.24 -8.06
CA GLU A 155 8.29 11.93 -9.34
C GLU A 155 7.99 10.94 -10.49
N PRO A 156 7.01 11.26 -11.36
CA PRO A 156 6.68 10.39 -12.48
C PRO A 156 7.81 10.32 -13.52
N HIS A 157 8.04 9.13 -14.06
CA HIS A 157 8.92 8.93 -15.19
C HIS A 157 8.16 8.29 -16.37
N ASP A 158 8.78 8.19 -17.55
CA ASP A 158 8.09 7.77 -18.79
C ASP A 158 7.43 6.40 -18.68
N ASP A 159 8.07 5.45 -17.96
CA ASP A 159 7.58 4.07 -17.85
C ASP A 159 6.37 3.93 -16.89
N ASN A 160 6.18 4.83 -15.90
CA ASN A 160 5.09 4.74 -14.91
C ASN A 160 4.02 5.83 -15.04
N ARG A 161 4.22 6.85 -15.90
CA ARG A 161 3.30 7.98 -16.05
C ARG A 161 1.87 7.53 -16.35
N GLY A 162 1.67 6.61 -17.29
CA GLY A 162 0.34 6.08 -17.62
C GLY A 162 -0.33 5.36 -16.45
N TYR A 163 0.43 4.63 -15.66
CA TYR A 163 -0.05 3.96 -14.45
C TYR A 163 -0.47 4.99 -13.37
N LEU A 164 0.31 6.04 -13.17
CA LEU A 164 0.00 7.10 -12.19
C LEU A 164 -1.21 7.93 -12.59
N VAL A 165 -1.36 8.25 -13.89
CA VAL A 165 -2.56 8.89 -14.44
C VAL A 165 -3.79 8.03 -14.16
N THR A 166 -3.75 6.73 -14.43
CA THR A 166 -4.84 5.79 -14.11
C THR A 166 -5.18 5.80 -12.62
N LYS A 167 -4.19 5.83 -11.73
CA LYS A 167 -4.40 5.96 -10.28
C LYS A 167 -5.14 7.26 -9.92
N GLN A 168 -4.75 8.37 -10.51
CA GLN A 168 -5.35 9.67 -10.22
C GLN A 168 -6.78 9.78 -10.78
N GLU A 169 -6.97 9.47 -12.05
CA GLU A 169 -8.23 9.71 -12.75
C GLU A 169 -9.31 8.67 -12.42
N LEU A 170 -8.95 7.39 -12.35
CA LEU A 170 -9.91 6.30 -12.15
C LEU A 170 -10.03 5.82 -10.71
N MET A 171 -9.03 6.10 -9.86
CA MET A 171 -9.00 5.63 -8.47
C MET A 171 -8.92 6.77 -7.46
N GLY A 172 -9.00 8.02 -7.88
CA GLY A 172 -9.04 9.19 -7.01
C GLY A 172 -7.78 9.43 -6.19
N HIS A 173 -6.63 8.87 -6.57
CA HIS A 173 -5.38 9.11 -5.85
C HIS A 173 -4.96 10.57 -5.91
N LEU A 174 -4.47 11.11 -4.79
CA LEU A 174 -4.07 12.51 -4.63
C LEU A 174 -2.59 12.67 -5.02
N LEU A 175 -2.29 12.65 -6.32
CA LEU A 175 -0.93 12.69 -6.86
C LEU A 175 -0.52 14.09 -7.35
N GLY A 176 -1.47 14.90 -7.80
CA GLY A 176 -1.20 16.26 -8.31
C GLY A 176 -0.54 16.26 -9.70
N LEU A 177 -0.88 15.28 -10.54
CA LEU A 177 -0.37 15.13 -11.91
C LEU A 177 -1.16 15.98 -12.90
#